data_ea8b97a345ff82902af0313cf2f00300
#
_entry.id   ea8b97a345ff82902af0313cf2f00300
#
_cell.length_a   1.000
_cell.length_b   1.000
_cell.length_c   1.000
_cell.angle_alpha   90.00
_cell.angle_beta   90.00
_cell.angle_gamma   90.00
#
_symmetry.space_group_name_H-M   'P 1'
#
loop_
_entity.id
_entity.type
_entity.pdbx_description
1 polymer ?
#
loop_
_entity_poly.entity_id
_entity_poly.type
_entity_poly.pdbx_seq_one_letter_code
_entity_poly.pdbx_strand_id
1 'polypeptide(L)'
;MDKLGNSLKSRDWPTRTVQYARYAFDGELVKVVVYESGKLVVQGRKTEDFVANILEPEVTGEFLLGYEEVNNPEWFEPHAGLDESGKGDLFGPVVTACVVADGDMVRDWMNSGVRDSKTITDGAILKMAKQIKETKGVVVKVAYTNMIKYNELYLQFDSNLNKFLAWLHGRSLNDAIKERKPSWGLLDQFTKQQLVQKYVEGQDFDLQMRTKAEEDPVVAAA
;
A
#
# COMPACT_ATOMS: atom_id res chain seq x y z
N MET A 1 26.43 2.29 -5.43
CA MET A 1 26.40 3.76 -5.16
C MET A 1 27.36 4.52 -6.08
N ASP A 2 28.59 4.05 -6.23
CA ASP A 2 29.56 4.71 -7.11
C ASP A 2 29.16 4.71 -8.59
N LYS A 3 28.46 3.64 -9.04
CA LYS A 3 27.92 3.58 -10.40
C LYS A 3 26.99 4.75 -10.72
N LEU A 4 26.06 5.09 -9.81
CA LEU A 4 25.15 6.22 -9.99
C LEU A 4 25.91 7.56 -10.09
N GLY A 5 26.82 7.82 -9.15
CA GLY A 5 27.62 9.04 -9.16
C GLY A 5 28.44 9.21 -10.46
N ASN A 6 29.01 8.12 -10.97
CA ASN A 6 29.76 8.13 -12.23
C ASN A 6 28.83 8.36 -13.44
N SER A 7 27.67 7.71 -13.47
CA SER A 7 26.68 7.89 -14.52
C SER A 7 26.18 9.34 -14.59
N LEU A 8 25.90 9.98 -13.46
CA LEU A 8 25.40 11.37 -13.43
C LEU A 8 26.51 12.38 -13.79
N LYS A 9 27.75 12.12 -13.37
CA LYS A 9 28.92 12.94 -13.77
C LYS A 9 29.17 12.88 -15.27
N SER A 10 29.07 11.68 -15.88
CA SER A 10 29.28 11.51 -17.34
C SER A 10 28.20 12.21 -18.18
N ARG A 11 27.09 12.61 -17.57
CA ARG A 11 25.99 13.39 -18.16
C ARG A 11 26.08 14.89 -17.88
N ASP A 12 27.18 15.32 -17.28
CA ASP A 12 27.42 16.71 -16.92
C ASP A 12 26.31 17.33 -16.03
N TRP A 13 25.67 16.49 -15.19
CA TRP A 13 24.68 17.02 -14.28
C TRP A 13 25.31 17.95 -13.24
N PRO A 14 24.76 19.16 -13.03
CA PRO A 14 25.23 20.08 -12.00
C PRO A 14 25.24 19.44 -10.61
N THR A 15 26.32 19.65 -9.88
CA THR A 15 26.43 19.19 -8.49
C THR A 15 26.02 20.28 -7.52
N ARG A 16 25.48 19.89 -6.37
CA ARG A 16 25.19 20.79 -5.25
C ARG A 16 25.63 20.19 -3.93
N THR A 17 25.88 21.04 -2.95
CA THR A 17 26.22 20.61 -1.59
C THR A 17 24.95 20.40 -0.78
N VAL A 18 24.81 19.24 -0.17
CA VAL A 18 23.73 18.90 0.76
C VAL A 18 24.35 18.30 2.02
N GLN A 19 23.89 18.72 3.19
CA GLN A 19 24.42 18.24 4.47
C GLN A 19 24.22 16.72 4.60
N TYR A 20 25.26 16.02 5.03
CA TYR A 20 25.31 14.55 5.15
C TYR A 20 25.10 13.77 3.85
N ALA A 21 25.24 14.44 2.70
CA ALA A 21 25.20 13.75 1.41
C ALA A 21 26.62 13.40 0.94
N ARG A 22 26.78 12.21 0.38
CA ARG A 22 28.00 11.82 -0.37
C ARG A 22 28.12 12.65 -1.65
N TYR A 23 27.00 12.83 -2.34
CA TYR A 23 26.86 13.68 -3.51
C TYR A 23 25.40 14.03 -3.76
N ALA A 24 25.17 15.13 -4.43
CA ALA A 24 23.87 15.55 -4.91
C ALA A 24 24.00 16.17 -6.30
N PHE A 25 23.03 15.88 -7.16
CA PHE A 25 22.95 16.35 -8.54
C PHE A 25 21.58 16.95 -8.83
N ASP A 26 21.59 17.99 -9.64
CA ASP A 26 20.36 18.61 -10.16
C ASP A 26 20.28 18.33 -11.67
N GLY A 27 19.37 17.45 -12.06
CA GLY A 27 19.04 17.21 -13.45
C GLY A 27 17.86 18.05 -13.91
N GLU A 28 17.47 17.90 -15.18
CA GLU A 28 16.29 18.57 -15.72
C GLU A 28 15.01 18.05 -15.04
N LEU A 29 14.41 18.88 -14.18
CA LEU A 29 13.18 18.57 -13.42
C LEU A 29 13.29 17.36 -12.46
N VAL A 30 14.52 16.95 -12.11
CA VAL A 30 14.76 15.90 -11.11
C VAL A 30 15.99 16.24 -10.27
N LYS A 31 15.91 15.98 -8.98
CA LYS A 31 16.99 16.16 -8.02
C LYS A 31 17.35 14.82 -7.39
N VAL A 32 18.63 14.52 -7.33
CA VAL A 32 19.14 13.25 -6.82
C VAL A 32 20.09 13.53 -5.66
N VAL A 33 19.85 12.92 -4.51
CA VAL A 33 20.71 13.04 -3.33
C VAL A 33 21.04 11.66 -2.79
N VAL A 34 22.30 11.34 -2.68
CA VAL A 34 22.79 10.12 -2.03
C VAL A 34 23.43 10.51 -0.70
N TYR A 35 22.87 10.04 0.39
CA TYR A 35 23.34 10.32 1.74
C TYR A 35 24.45 9.34 2.18
N GLU A 36 25.25 9.75 3.16
CA GLU A 36 26.28 8.90 3.78
C GLU A 36 25.71 7.62 4.39
N SER A 37 24.46 7.69 4.88
CA SER A 37 23.71 6.54 5.40
C SER A 37 23.35 5.47 4.36
N GLY A 38 23.63 5.74 3.07
CA GLY A 38 23.23 4.88 1.96
C GLY A 38 21.84 5.18 1.40
N LYS A 39 21.07 6.08 2.02
CA LYS A 39 19.74 6.48 1.51
C LYS A 39 19.88 7.26 0.21
N LEU A 40 19.12 6.87 -0.82
CA LEU A 40 18.92 7.60 -2.06
C LEU A 40 17.59 8.35 -1.99
N VAL A 41 17.59 9.63 -2.34
CA VAL A 41 16.39 10.44 -2.51
C VAL A 41 16.35 11.00 -3.91
N VAL A 42 15.28 10.76 -4.63
CA VAL A 42 15.01 11.29 -5.97
C VAL A 42 13.72 12.09 -5.90
N GLN A 43 13.75 13.34 -6.37
CA GLN A 43 12.61 14.27 -6.28
C GLN A 43 12.50 15.09 -7.55
N GLY A 44 11.29 15.25 -8.08
CA GLY A 44 11.00 16.10 -9.23
C GLY A 44 9.95 15.50 -10.15
N ARG A 45 9.57 16.27 -11.17
CA ARG A 45 8.55 15.83 -12.14
C ARG A 45 9.02 14.70 -13.04
N LYS A 46 10.34 14.56 -13.25
CA LYS A 46 10.95 13.49 -14.04
C LYS A 46 11.53 12.36 -13.18
N THR A 47 10.98 12.13 -11.98
CA THR A 47 11.45 11.04 -11.10
C THR A 47 11.27 9.68 -11.76
N GLU A 48 10.12 9.40 -12.37
CA GLU A 48 9.84 8.15 -13.07
C GLU A 48 10.78 7.94 -14.27
N ASP A 49 10.94 8.97 -15.10
CA ASP A 49 11.89 8.93 -16.23
C ASP A 49 13.32 8.63 -15.77
N PHE A 50 13.73 9.22 -14.63
CA PHE A 50 15.05 8.97 -14.05
C PHE A 50 15.20 7.53 -13.56
N VAL A 51 14.18 6.99 -12.89
CA VAL A 51 14.20 5.61 -12.40
C VAL A 51 14.28 4.64 -13.58
N ALA A 52 13.36 4.75 -14.54
CA ALA A 52 13.24 3.84 -15.66
C ALA A 52 14.46 3.86 -16.62
N ASN A 53 15.07 5.05 -16.83
CA ASN A 53 16.09 5.19 -17.86
C ASN A 53 17.53 5.28 -17.33
N ILE A 54 17.71 5.52 -16.02
CA ILE A 54 19.05 5.68 -15.43
C ILE A 54 19.24 4.75 -14.23
N LEU A 55 18.37 4.84 -13.22
CA LEU A 55 18.58 4.12 -11.97
C LEU A 55 18.51 2.60 -12.17
N GLU A 56 17.42 2.13 -12.77
CA GLU A 56 17.18 0.70 -12.96
C GLU A 56 18.18 0.08 -13.95
N PRO A 57 18.32 0.57 -15.19
CA PRO A 57 19.18 -0.10 -16.17
C PRO A 57 20.67 0.03 -15.86
N GLU A 58 21.11 1.13 -15.27
CA GLU A 58 22.54 1.40 -15.12
C GLU A 58 23.09 1.12 -13.72
N VAL A 59 22.25 1.13 -12.70
CA VAL A 59 22.70 1.07 -11.30
C VAL A 59 22.24 -0.19 -10.60
N THR A 60 20.94 -0.44 -10.55
CA THR A 60 20.38 -1.60 -9.84
C THR A 60 20.38 -2.86 -10.68
N GLY A 61 20.10 -2.74 -11.97
CA GLY A 61 19.88 -3.86 -12.88
C GLY A 61 18.54 -4.58 -12.63
N GLU A 62 17.70 -4.03 -11.76
CA GLU A 62 16.37 -4.53 -11.43
C GLU A 62 15.35 -3.58 -12.03
N PHE A 63 14.41 -4.11 -12.80
CA PHE A 63 13.35 -3.35 -13.46
C PHE A 63 12.07 -3.56 -12.68
N LEU A 64 11.69 -2.56 -11.86
CA LEU A 64 10.51 -2.59 -11.00
C LEU A 64 9.43 -1.64 -11.50
N LEU A 65 9.81 -0.44 -11.90
CA LEU A 65 8.88 0.59 -12.36
C LEU A 65 8.24 0.21 -13.70
N GLY A 66 6.92 0.07 -13.71
CA GLY A 66 6.16 -0.34 -14.90
C GLY A 66 6.23 -1.84 -15.21
N TYR A 67 6.84 -2.63 -14.31
CA TYR A 67 6.90 -4.10 -14.41
C TYR A 67 6.13 -4.79 -13.26
N GLU A 68 5.23 -4.07 -12.60
CA GLU A 68 4.49 -4.58 -11.46
C GLU A 68 3.71 -5.86 -11.81
N GLU A 69 3.10 -5.93 -13.00
CA GLU A 69 2.34 -7.11 -13.45
C GLU A 69 3.25 -8.32 -13.71
N VAL A 70 4.51 -8.09 -14.05
CA VAL A 70 5.51 -9.17 -14.26
C VAL A 70 6.07 -9.63 -12.92
N ASN A 71 6.32 -8.68 -12.01
CA ASN A 71 6.94 -8.97 -10.71
C ASN A 71 5.94 -9.47 -9.67
N ASN A 72 4.68 -9.04 -9.77
CA ASN A 72 3.60 -9.38 -8.83
C ASN A 72 2.31 -9.74 -9.61
N PRO A 73 2.32 -10.81 -10.40
CA PRO A 73 1.17 -11.18 -11.24
C PRO A 73 -0.09 -11.44 -10.42
N GLU A 74 0.05 -11.87 -9.17
CA GLU A 74 -1.05 -12.13 -8.25
C GLU A 74 -1.87 -10.87 -7.92
N TRP A 75 -1.29 -9.65 -7.98
CA TRP A 75 -2.02 -8.40 -7.75
C TRP A 75 -3.10 -8.15 -8.81
N PHE A 76 -2.95 -8.75 -9.99
CA PHE A 76 -3.85 -8.60 -11.13
C PHE A 76 -4.86 -9.74 -11.24
N GLU A 77 -4.81 -10.71 -10.32
CA GLU A 77 -5.87 -11.69 -10.15
C GLU A 77 -7.00 -11.12 -9.28
N PRO A 78 -8.26 -11.56 -9.47
CA PRO A 78 -9.36 -11.12 -8.60
C PRO A 78 -9.10 -11.53 -7.15
N HIS A 79 -8.99 -10.54 -6.24
CA HIS A 79 -8.72 -10.79 -4.83
C HIS A 79 -9.34 -9.73 -3.91
N ALA A 80 -9.29 -10.01 -2.61
CA ALA A 80 -9.70 -9.09 -1.55
C ALA A 80 -8.47 -8.46 -0.89
N GLY A 81 -8.44 -7.14 -0.74
CA GLY A 81 -7.47 -6.42 0.08
C GLY A 81 -8.11 -5.95 1.37
N LEU A 82 -7.38 -6.04 2.48
CA LEU A 82 -7.84 -5.62 3.80
C LEU A 82 -6.79 -4.78 4.52
N ASP A 83 -7.25 -3.68 5.12
CA ASP A 83 -6.42 -2.82 5.99
C ASP A 83 -7.28 -2.19 7.10
N GLU A 84 -6.61 -1.60 8.10
CA GLU A 84 -7.25 -0.90 9.21
C GLU A 84 -6.75 0.54 9.36
N SER A 85 -7.64 1.41 9.90
CA SER A 85 -7.32 2.78 10.28
C SER A 85 -7.81 3.08 11.69
N GLY A 86 -7.15 4.03 12.37
CA GLY A 86 -7.49 4.45 13.73
C GLY A 86 -6.96 3.53 14.83
N LYS A 87 -6.14 2.53 14.49
CA LYS A 87 -5.47 1.69 15.48
C LYS A 87 -4.41 2.48 16.24
N GLY A 88 -4.62 2.64 17.55
CA GLY A 88 -3.71 3.40 18.41
C GLY A 88 -3.99 4.90 18.44
N ASP A 89 -4.97 5.39 17.72
CA ASP A 89 -5.39 6.77 17.79
C ASP A 89 -6.10 7.04 19.13
N LEU A 90 -5.82 8.21 19.71
CA LEU A 90 -6.42 8.62 20.98
C LEU A 90 -7.90 8.98 20.83
N PHE A 91 -8.30 9.46 19.66
CA PHE A 91 -9.66 9.87 19.31
C PHE A 91 -10.02 9.36 17.92
N GLY A 92 -11.29 9.07 17.70
CA GLY A 92 -11.81 8.62 16.43
C GLY A 92 -12.24 7.14 16.43
N PRO A 93 -12.91 6.70 15.39
CA PRO A 93 -13.30 5.31 15.25
C PRO A 93 -12.12 4.42 14.88
N VAL A 94 -12.17 3.16 15.28
CA VAL A 94 -11.37 2.10 14.66
C VAL A 94 -12.18 1.57 13.48
N VAL A 95 -11.53 1.52 12.33
CA VAL A 95 -12.15 1.18 11.05
C VAL A 95 -11.34 0.04 10.42
N THR A 96 -12.02 -0.93 9.83
CA THR A 96 -11.43 -1.90 8.92
C THR A 96 -12.17 -1.83 7.59
N ALA A 97 -11.43 -1.94 6.50
CA ALA A 97 -12.01 -2.01 5.18
C ALA A 97 -11.65 -3.33 4.50
N CYS A 98 -12.50 -3.76 3.58
CA CYS A 98 -12.25 -4.84 2.65
C CYS A 98 -12.68 -4.38 1.27
N VAL A 99 -11.75 -4.40 0.34
CA VAL A 99 -11.97 -4.08 -1.07
C VAL A 99 -11.79 -5.34 -1.89
N VAL A 100 -12.73 -5.62 -2.82
CA VAL A 100 -12.59 -6.72 -3.80
C VAL A 100 -12.49 -6.12 -5.19
N ALA A 101 -11.39 -6.39 -5.88
CA ALA A 101 -11.10 -5.88 -7.21
C ALA A 101 -10.57 -6.98 -8.13
N ASP A 102 -10.48 -6.68 -9.42
CA ASP A 102 -9.83 -7.50 -10.43
C ASP A 102 -8.69 -6.74 -11.11
N GLY A 103 -7.95 -7.40 -11.98
CA GLY A 103 -6.76 -6.84 -12.60
C GLY A 103 -7.00 -5.59 -13.43
N ASP A 104 -8.16 -5.45 -14.06
CA ASP A 104 -8.45 -4.24 -14.84
C ASP A 104 -8.65 -3.03 -13.92
N MET A 105 -9.33 -3.22 -12.79
CA MET A 105 -9.47 -2.18 -11.76
C MET A 105 -8.11 -1.80 -11.18
N VAL A 106 -7.25 -2.80 -10.89
CA VAL A 106 -5.89 -2.58 -10.37
C VAL A 106 -5.07 -1.75 -11.34
N ARG A 107 -5.08 -2.06 -12.64
CA ARG A 107 -4.37 -1.27 -13.68
C ARG A 107 -4.85 0.18 -13.71
N ASP A 108 -6.16 0.40 -13.69
CA ASP A 108 -6.75 1.74 -13.68
C ASP A 108 -6.36 2.53 -12.41
N TRP A 109 -6.35 1.87 -11.26
CA TRP A 109 -5.98 2.50 -9.99
C TRP A 109 -4.50 2.85 -9.93
N MET A 110 -3.61 1.95 -10.37
CA MET A 110 -2.17 2.23 -10.46
C MET A 110 -1.88 3.41 -11.39
N ASN A 111 -2.51 3.46 -12.57
CA ASN A 111 -2.39 4.58 -13.51
C ASN A 111 -2.93 5.90 -12.92
N SER A 112 -3.88 5.83 -12.00
CA SER A 112 -4.44 6.99 -11.31
C SER A 112 -3.68 7.38 -10.05
N GLY A 113 -2.67 6.60 -9.65
CA GLY A 113 -1.80 6.86 -8.51
C GLY A 113 -2.32 6.34 -7.17
N VAL A 114 -3.21 5.35 -7.16
CA VAL A 114 -3.59 4.64 -5.92
C VAL A 114 -2.35 3.96 -5.34
N ARG A 115 -2.06 4.25 -4.09
CA ARG A 115 -0.88 3.78 -3.35
C ARG A 115 -1.07 3.99 -1.86
N ASP A 116 -0.15 3.48 -1.05
CA ASP A 116 -0.14 3.64 0.41
C ASP A 116 -0.49 5.08 0.84
N SER A 117 -1.56 5.20 1.64
CA SER A 117 -2.11 6.46 2.14
C SER A 117 -1.11 7.29 2.95
N LYS A 118 -0.14 6.65 3.60
CA LYS A 118 0.92 7.30 4.40
C LYS A 118 1.86 8.18 3.54
N THR A 119 1.85 7.98 2.22
CA THR A 119 2.71 8.69 1.27
C THR A 119 2.04 9.86 0.55
N ILE A 120 0.75 10.09 0.79
CA ILE A 120 -0.08 11.07 0.10
C ILE A 120 -0.82 12.01 1.06
N THR A 121 -1.32 13.13 0.55
CA THR A 121 -2.05 14.12 1.35
C THR A 121 -3.52 13.72 1.53
N ASP A 122 -4.16 14.19 2.61
CA ASP A 122 -5.59 13.93 2.90
C ASP A 122 -6.51 14.27 1.72
N GLY A 123 -6.23 15.39 1.03
CA GLY A 123 -7.00 15.78 -0.16
C GLY A 123 -6.86 14.80 -1.33
N ALA A 124 -5.71 14.14 -1.46
CA ALA A 124 -5.49 13.08 -2.44
C ALA A 124 -6.20 11.79 -2.01
N ILE A 125 -6.14 11.43 -0.72
CA ILE A 125 -6.86 10.27 -0.16
C ILE A 125 -8.36 10.38 -0.46
N LEU A 126 -8.98 11.52 -0.21
CA LEU A 126 -10.42 11.71 -0.47
C LEU A 126 -10.78 11.55 -1.95
N LYS A 127 -9.93 12.04 -2.86
CA LYS A 127 -10.14 11.85 -4.31
C LYS A 127 -10.02 10.39 -4.71
N MET A 128 -9.02 9.69 -4.22
CA MET A 128 -8.81 8.26 -4.48
C MET A 128 -9.95 7.42 -3.91
N ALA A 129 -10.36 7.66 -2.68
CA ALA A 129 -11.50 6.96 -2.06
C ALA A 129 -12.79 7.14 -2.87
N LYS A 130 -13.03 8.34 -3.43
CA LYS A 130 -14.15 8.57 -4.33
C LYS A 130 -14.01 7.76 -5.61
N GLN A 131 -12.86 7.81 -6.26
CA GLN A 131 -12.57 7.06 -7.49
C GLN A 131 -12.74 5.56 -7.29
N ILE A 132 -12.16 5.00 -6.22
CA ILE A 132 -12.28 3.58 -5.87
C ILE A 132 -13.76 3.20 -5.74
N LYS A 133 -14.55 3.95 -4.96
CA LYS A 133 -15.97 3.68 -4.76
C LYS A 133 -16.82 3.83 -6.02
N GLU A 134 -16.42 4.66 -6.96
CA GLU A 134 -17.10 4.87 -8.25
C GLU A 134 -16.64 3.86 -9.33
N THR A 135 -15.62 3.05 -9.07
CA THR A 135 -15.14 2.02 -10.00
C THR A 135 -16.22 0.96 -10.20
N LYS A 136 -16.60 0.73 -11.45
CA LYS A 136 -17.66 -0.23 -11.78
C LYS A 136 -17.27 -1.66 -11.38
N GLY A 137 -18.11 -2.31 -10.56
CA GLY A 137 -17.91 -3.69 -10.16
C GLY A 137 -17.00 -3.90 -8.96
N VAL A 138 -16.41 -2.84 -8.40
CA VAL A 138 -15.69 -2.92 -7.14
C VAL A 138 -16.65 -3.22 -5.99
N VAL A 139 -16.20 -4.01 -5.02
CA VAL A 139 -16.90 -4.16 -3.74
C VAL A 139 -16.06 -3.51 -2.65
N VAL A 140 -16.66 -2.59 -1.90
CA VAL A 140 -16.03 -1.93 -0.76
C VAL A 140 -16.93 -2.15 0.46
N LYS A 141 -16.41 -2.81 1.48
CA LYS A 141 -17.09 -3.00 2.77
C LYS A 141 -16.26 -2.43 3.90
N VAL A 142 -16.92 -1.66 4.73
CA VAL A 142 -16.30 -1.00 5.87
C VAL A 142 -17.01 -1.43 7.15
N ALA A 143 -16.23 -1.89 8.11
CA ALA A 143 -16.72 -2.12 9.48
C ALA A 143 -16.00 -1.14 10.41
N TYR A 144 -16.75 -0.48 11.28
CA TYR A 144 -16.18 0.49 12.21
C TYR A 144 -16.86 0.44 13.57
N THR A 145 -16.18 1.00 14.55
CA THR A 145 -16.74 1.19 15.89
C THR A 145 -16.34 2.55 16.42
N ASN A 146 -17.32 3.28 16.99
CA ASN A 146 -17.03 4.50 17.73
C ASN A 146 -16.41 4.18 19.10
N MET A 147 -15.84 5.18 19.78
CA MET A 147 -15.11 4.99 21.04
C MET A 147 -15.97 4.42 22.18
N ILE A 148 -17.27 4.71 22.22
CA ILE A 148 -18.15 4.14 23.25
C ILE A 148 -18.24 2.63 23.03
N LYS A 149 -18.56 2.21 21.82
CA LYS A 149 -18.67 0.79 21.48
C LYS A 149 -17.33 0.07 21.48
N TYR A 150 -16.24 0.77 21.16
CA TYR A 150 -14.89 0.25 21.26
C TYR A 150 -14.59 -0.25 22.69
N ASN A 151 -14.84 0.55 23.70
CA ASN A 151 -14.55 0.19 25.10
C ASN A 151 -15.34 -1.05 25.54
N GLU A 152 -16.63 -1.13 25.17
CA GLU A 152 -17.46 -2.29 25.46
C GLU A 152 -16.92 -3.56 24.77
N LEU A 153 -16.62 -3.49 23.46
CA LEU A 153 -16.13 -4.59 22.68
C LEU A 153 -14.72 -5.01 23.11
N TYR A 154 -13.85 -4.06 23.41
CA TYR A 154 -12.51 -4.34 23.88
C TYR A 154 -12.51 -5.24 25.13
N LEU A 155 -13.41 -4.96 26.09
CA LEU A 155 -13.58 -5.82 27.25
C LEU A 155 -14.11 -7.22 26.89
N GLN A 156 -15.06 -7.31 25.93
CA GLN A 156 -15.58 -8.60 25.45
C GLN A 156 -14.52 -9.46 24.77
N PHE A 157 -13.47 -8.85 24.22
CA PHE A 157 -12.33 -9.53 23.63
C PHE A 157 -11.14 -9.69 24.61
N ASP A 158 -11.40 -9.81 25.92
CA ASP A 158 -10.40 -10.00 26.97
C ASP A 158 -9.35 -8.87 26.99
N SER A 159 -9.73 -7.65 26.70
CA SER A 159 -8.82 -6.51 26.53
C SER A 159 -7.69 -6.76 25.54
N ASN A 160 -7.94 -7.56 24.50
CA ASN A 160 -6.99 -7.91 23.47
C ASN A 160 -7.36 -7.24 22.14
N LEU A 161 -6.62 -6.19 21.80
CA LEU A 161 -6.84 -5.41 20.58
C LEU A 161 -6.74 -6.26 19.30
N ASN A 162 -5.81 -7.22 19.25
CA ASN A 162 -5.66 -8.05 18.07
C ASN A 162 -6.87 -8.98 17.85
N LYS A 163 -7.46 -9.53 18.93
CA LYS A 163 -8.71 -10.31 18.82
C LYS A 163 -9.87 -9.43 18.34
N PHE A 164 -9.96 -8.22 18.86
CA PHE A 164 -10.98 -7.26 18.48
C PHE A 164 -10.84 -6.83 17.01
N LEU A 165 -9.63 -6.46 16.56
CA LEU A 165 -9.36 -6.12 15.15
C LEU A 165 -9.66 -7.32 14.24
N ALA A 166 -9.26 -8.54 14.62
CA ALA A 166 -9.55 -9.73 13.83
C ALA A 166 -11.06 -9.94 13.63
N TRP A 167 -11.87 -9.67 14.65
CA TRP A 167 -13.32 -9.72 14.53
C TRP A 167 -13.84 -8.64 13.58
N LEU A 168 -13.31 -7.42 13.67
CA LEU A 168 -13.73 -6.31 12.83
C LEU A 168 -13.37 -6.55 11.35
N HIS A 169 -12.15 -7.03 11.07
CA HIS A 169 -11.74 -7.49 9.73
C HIS A 169 -12.62 -8.64 9.22
N GLY A 170 -12.91 -9.61 10.08
CA GLY A 170 -13.82 -10.70 9.75
C GLY A 170 -15.19 -10.22 9.31
N ARG A 171 -15.70 -9.13 9.87
CA ARG A 171 -16.97 -8.53 9.47
C ARG A 171 -16.92 -7.91 8.08
N SER A 172 -15.96 -7.00 7.84
CA SER A 172 -15.82 -6.36 6.53
C SER A 172 -15.56 -7.39 5.44
N LEU A 173 -14.71 -8.39 5.71
CA LEU A 173 -14.41 -9.48 4.79
C LEU A 173 -15.65 -10.34 4.46
N ASN A 174 -16.38 -10.81 5.47
CA ASN A 174 -17.58 -11.63 5.23
C ASN A 174 -18.66 -10.88 4.45
N ASP A 175 -18.81 -9.57 4.71
CA ASP A 175 -19.77 -8.76 3.98
C ASP A 175 -19.33 -8.54 2.52
N ALA A 176 -18.01 -8.44 2.26
CA ALA A 176 -17.47 -8.36 0.90
C ALA A 176 -17.62 -9.68 0.14
N ILE A 177 -17.26 -10.81 0.75
CA ILE A 177 -17.34 -12.15 0.12
C ILE A 177 -18.79 -12.53 -0.24
N LYS A 178 -19.78 -12.10 0.55
CA LYS A 178 -21.21 -12.34 0.22
C LYS A 178 -21.64 -11.65 -1.07
N GLU A 179 -21.05 -10.51 -1.38
CA GLU A 179 -21.39 -9.74 -2.58
C GLU A 179 -20.58 -10.19 -3.79
N ARG A 180 -19.26 -10.34 -3.63
CA ARG A 180 -18.34 -10.85 -4.64
C ARG A 180 -17.26 -11.68 -3.96
N LYS A 181 -17.25 -12.98 -4.22
CA LYS A 181 -16.29 -13.91 -3.62
C LYS A 181 -15.10 -14.14 -4.56
N PRO A 182 -13.93 -13.61 -4.28
CA PRO A 182 -12.68 -14.02 -4.91
C PRO A 182 -12.18 -15.34 -4.29
N SER A 183 -11.18 -15.97 -4.90
CA SER A 183 -10.56 -17.19 -4.36
C SER A 183 -9.64 -16.93 -3.17
N TRP A 184 -9.07 -15.73 -3.09
CA TRP A 184 -8.11 -15.36 -2.05
C TRP A 184 -8.20 -13.88 -1.65
N GLY A 185 -7.51 -13.54 -0.58
CA GLY A 185 -7.36 -12.16 -0.13
C GLY A 185 -6.07 -11.94 0.63
N LEU A 186 -5.65 -10.68 0.70
CA LEU A 186 -4.46 -10.22 1.37
C LEU A 186 -4.81 -9.22 2.48
N LEU A 187 -4.28 -9.46 3.66
CA LEU A 187 -4.44 -8.61 4.84
C LEU A 187 -3.08 -8.07 5.27
N ASP A 188 -2.99 -6.75 5.54
CA ASP A 188 -1.81 -6.21 6.19
C ASP A 188 -1.64 -6.77 7.59
N GLN A 189 -0.42 -7.24 7.89
CA GLN A 189 -0.15 -8.02 9.08
C GLN A 189 -0.09 -7.17 10.34
N PHE A 190 -1.17 -7.09 11.09
CA PHE A 190 -1.21 -6.43 12.39
C PHE A 190 -0.83 -7.36 13.56
N THR A 191 -0.77 -8.66 13.37
CA THR A 191 -0.38 -9.68 14.35
C THR A 191 0.28 -10.89 13.68
N LYS A 192 1.13 -11.61 14.42
CA LYS A 192 1.72 -12.87 13.93
C LYS A 192 0.75 -14.06 14.00
N GLN A 193 -0.36 -13.92 14.72
CA GLN A 193 -1.36 -14.98 14.88
C GLN A 193 -2.41 -14.89 13.75
N GLN A 194 -2.82 -16.01 13.24
CA GLN A 194 -3.85 -16.11 12.19
C GLN A 194 -5.27 -15.96 12.78
N LEU A 195 -5.55 -14.83 13.40
CA LEU A 195 -6.81 -14.62 14.12
C LEU A 195 -8.01 -14.35 13.21
N VAL A 196 -7.78 -13.85 12.00
CA VAL A 196 -8.86 -13.50 11.04
C VAL A 196 -9.37 -14.74 10.33
N GLN A 197 -8.52 -15.73 10.07
CA GLN A 197 -8.84 -16.98 9.36
C GLN A 197 -10.06 -17.70 9.95
N LYS A 198 -10.22 -17.70 11.26
CA LYS A 198 -11.38 -18.34 11.93
C LYS A 198 -12.74 -17.76 11.51
N TYR A 199 -12.77 -16.55 10.98
CA TYR A 199 -14.01 -15.91 10.52
C TYR A 199 -14.38 -16.27 9.08
N VAL A 200 -13.47 -16.90 8.35
CA VAL A 200 -13.67 -17.44 7.00
C VAL A 200 -13.48 -18.95 6.93
N GLU A 201 -13.28 -19.60 8.09
CA GLU A 201 -13.17 -21.05 8.20
C GLU A 201 -14.41 -21.74 7.61
N GLY A 202 -14.20 -22.78 6.80
CA GLY A 202 -15.28 -23.50 6.09
C GLY A 202 -15.75 -22.79 4.82
N GLN A 203 -15.22 -21.63 4.48
CA GLN A 203 -15.40 -21.01 3.18
C GLN A 203 -14.23 -21.42 2.26
N ASP A 204 -14.53 -21.63 0.98
CA ASP A 204 -13.49 -21.82 -0.05
C ASP A 204 -12.87 -20.45 -0.36
N PHE A 205 -11.96 -20.01 0.51
CA PHE A 205 -11.29 -18.69 0.48
C PHE A 205 -9.95 -18.75 1.22
N ASP A 206 -8.88 -18.40 0.53
CA ASP A 206 -7.52 -18.36 1.09
C ASP A 206 -7.20 -16.94 1.59
N LEU A 207 -7.08 -16.75 2.90
CA LEU A 207 -6.67 -15.46 3.49
C LEU A 207 -5.18 -15.49 3.82
N GLN A 208 -4.41 -14.72 3.09
CA GLN A 208 -2.98 -14.50 3.31
C GLN A 208 -2.75 -13.26 4.17
N MET A 209 -1.66 -13.27 4.94
CA MET A 209 -1.21 -12.13 5.74
C MET A 209 0.25 -11.84 5.43
N ARG A 210 0.56 -10.59 5.08
CA ARG A 210 1.94 -10.14 4.81
C ARG A 210 2.21 -8.83 5.51
N THR A 211 3.44 -8.62 5.93
CA THR A 211 3.92 -7.29 6.32
C THR A 211 4.10 -6.44 5.06
N LYS A 212 3.75 -5.17 5.13
CA LYS A 212 3.75 -4.25 3.99
C LYS A 212 2.82 -4.69 2.86
N ALA A 213 1.68 -5.25 3.23
CA ALA A 213 0.69 -5.65 2.25
C ALA A 213 0.09 -4.44 1.49
N GLU A 214 0.25 -3.23 2.04
CA GLU A 214 -0.12 -1.97 1.40
C GLU A 214 0.68 -1.66 0.10
N GLU A 215 1.70 -2.45 -0.24
CA GLU A 215 2.34 -2.43 -1.55
C GLU A 215 1.39 -2.97 -2.64
N ASP A 216 0.46 -3.85 -2.29
CA ASP A 216 -0.62 -4.34 -3.16
C ASP A 216 -1.69 -3.24 -3.33
N PRO A 217 -2.05 -2.88 -4.58
CA PRO A 217 -3.01 -1.79 -4.84
C PRO A 217 -4.41 -2.04 -4.27
N VAL A 218 -4.85 -3.29 -4.11
CA VAL A 218 -6.17 -3.62 -3.53
C VAL A 218 -6.16 -3.46 -2.02
N VAL A 219 -5.04 -3.79 -1.36
CA VAL A 219 -4.84 -3.50 0.07
C VAL A 219 -4.69 -2.00 0.29
N ALA A 220 -3.92 -1.30 -0.55
CA ALA A 220 -3.79 0.16 -0.50
C ALA A 220 -5.13 0.90 -0.72
N ALA A 221 -6.10 0.27 -1.38
CA ALA A 221 -7.44 0.80 -1.61
C ALA A 221 -8.40 0.53 -0.45
N ALA A 222 -8.04 -0.34 0.48
CA ALA A 222 -8.83 -0.69 1.65
C ALA A 222 -8.61 0.32 2.79
#